data_bda596dc71a13166631eb9fe3671ce1c
#
_entry.id   bda596dc71a13166631eb9fe3671ce1c
#
_cell.length_a   1.000
_cell.length_b   1.000
_cell.length_c   1.000
_cell.angle_alpha   90.00
_cell.angle_beta   90.00
_cell.angle_gamma   90.00
#
_symmetry.space_group_name_H-M   'P 1'
#
loop_
_entity.id
_entity.type
_entity.pdbx_description
1 polymer ?
#
loop_
_entity_poly.entity_id
_entity_poly.type
_entity_poly.pdbx_seq_one_letter_code
_entity_poly.pdbx_strand_id
1 'polypeptide(L)'
;MRPDFGTTNTDAGASQRRRLFVYNGGFLTQRRVARILKLSGYDIRLGIPKLSDPKDTDLIGLWGHSPTAHRGEAVAENLGQPILRVEDAFLRSILPGRDGQPPLGLTLDRKGMHYDPAQPSELEDLLATHPLDDTALMNRARGAIAELQSANLSKYNSFELAEPCPDPGYVLVIDQTLNDAAVTKSGADRATFLEMLVFAQEEHPGKRVIIKTHPDTLAGHRQGYFQDSDANHNVTLFAGNVSPWTLLDGAAAVYTVSSQMGFEAIFAGHNPRVFGQPFYAGWGLTRDERPVQRRQRKLSRAQLFAAAMFLYPKWYDPYRDRLCDLETAITALAAQTRAWREDKQGWTASNMRLWKRRPLQKFFGTQQAIKFTNDPAEIETATTQGRRHMLWASAASDAARTDSLHLEDGFLRSRGLGAELVPPLSLVLDDLGIYYDPTRPSRLEDLVFKRTPLRPDQSLRVQNLISALTAHRLSKYNTGSTALDALPEGRKILIPGQVEDDASIRKGTKSTSTNLAL
;
A
#
# COMPACT_ATOMS: atom_id res chain seq x y z
N MET A 1 23.68 29.29 4.84
CA MET A 1 22.40 29.40 5.57
C MET A 1 21.50 28.32 5.00
N ARG A 2 21.18 27.26 5.73
CA ARG A 2 20.21 26.23 5.32
C ARG A 2 18.82 26.87 5.46
N PRO A 3 17.96 26.83 4.43
CA PRO A 3 16.58 27.27 4.61
C PRO A 3 15.89 26.28 5.56
N ASP A 4 15.40 26.82 6.63
CA ASP A 4 14.52 26.14 7.58
C ASP A 4 13.21 25.88 6.82
N PHE A 5 13.04 24.63 6.36
CA PHE A 5 11.74 24.17 5.89
C PHE A 5 10.88 24.11 7.13
N GLY A 6 9.96 25.08 7.26
CA GLY A 6 9.00 25.16 8.35
C GLY A 6 8.36 23.80 8.60
N THR A 7 9.07 22.98 9.30
CA THR A 7 8.52 21.88 10.05
C THR A 7 7.71 22.55 11.15
N THR A 8 6.41 22.62 10.96
CA THR A 8 5.52 22.47 12.09
C THR A 8 5.70 21.04 12.61
N ASN A 9 6.92 20.73 12.97
CA ASN A 9 7.22 19.81 14.03
C ASN A 9 6.84 20.60 15.28
N THR A 10 5.60 20.53 15.66
CA THR A 10 5.30 20.50 17.07
C THR A 10 6.03 19.27 17.61
N ASP A 11 7.31 19.40 17.88
CA ASP A 11 7.89 18.89 19.10
C ASP A 11 7.05 19.56 20.20
N ALA A 12 5.86 19.02 20.43
CA ALA A 12 5.16 19.20 21.67
C ALA A 12 6.20 18.87 22.72
N GLY A 13 6.57 19.88 23.49
CA GLY A 13 7.75 19.98 24.32
C GLY A 13 8.13 18.65 24.92
N ALA A 14 9.40 18.34 25.02
CA ALA A 14 10.00 17.06 25.36
C ALA A 14 9.22 16.33 26.45
N SER A 15 8.02 15.86 26.15
CA SER A 15 7.26 14.96 27.00
C SER A 15 8.08 13.71 27.04
N GLN A 16 8.54 13.38 28.23
CA GLN A 16 9.41 12.26 28.50
C GLN A 16 8.81 11.03 27.84
N ARG A 17 9.45 10.54 26.74
CA ARG A 17 8.99 9.34 26.02
C ARG A 17 8.82 8.20 27.01
N ARG A 18 7.72 7.47 26.90
CA ARG A 18 7.47 6.31 27.75
C ARG A 18 8.47 5.21 27.43
N ARG A 19 9.13 4.65 28.43
CA ARG A 19 10.02 3.51 28.25
C ARG A 19 9.20 2.27 27.89
N LEU A 20 9.58 1.59 26.82
CA LEU A 20 8.98 0.34 26.35
C LEU A 20 10.02 -0.77 26.44
N PHE A 21 9.89 -1.62 27.44
CA PHE A 21 10.80 -2.75 27.64
C PHE A 21 10.34 -3.95 26.83
N VAL A 22 11.23 -4.47 25.99
CA VAL A 22 10.93 -5.58 25.09
C VAL A 22 11.81 -6.78 25.39
N TYR A 23 11.25 -7.98 25.22
CA TYR A 23 11.92 -9.26 25.45
C TYR A 23 12.07 -10.09 24.17
N ASN A 24 11.84 -9.42 23.02
CA ASN A 24 12.02 -9.98 21.69
C ASN A 24 12.90 -9.03 20.86
N GLY A 25 14.02 -9.55 20.34
CA GLY A 25 14.98 -8.77 19.54
C GLY A 25 14.39 -8.19 18.24
N GLY A 26 13.27 -8.72 17.74
CA GLY A 26 12.58 -8.23 16.54
C GLY A 26 12.23 -6.74 16.61
N PHE A 27 11.89 -6.23 17.79
CA PHE A 27 11.63 -4.81 18.00
C PHE A 27 12.84 -3.89 17.73
N LEU A 28 14.05 -4.40 17.91
CA LEU A 28 15.28 -3.64 17.71
C LEU A 28 15.86 -3.84 16.31
N THR A 29 15.71 -5.04 15.75
CA THR A 29 16.25 -5.38 14.42
C THR A 29 15.39 -4.86 13.28
N GLN A 30 14.08 -4.79 13.47
CA GLN A 30 13.13 -4.25 12.48
C GLN A 30 13.08 -2.71 12.56
N ARG A 31 13.99 -2.05 11.85
CA ARG A 31 14.19 -0.59 11.91
C ARG A 31 12.91 0.23 11.77
N ARG A 32 11.97 -0.17 10.89
CA ARG A 32 10.73 0.57 10.70
C ARG A 32 9.77 0.41 11.88
N VAL A 33 9.65 -0.79 12.44
CA VAL A 33 8.87 -1.02 13.66
C VAL A 33 9.41 -0.14 14.80
N ALA A 34 10.71 -0.16 15.03
CA ALA A 34 11.35 0.72 16.02
C ALA A 34 11.09 2.21 15.74
N ARG A 35 11.14 2.61 14.46
CA ARG A 35 10.89 4.00 14.09
C ARG A 35 9.45 4.44 14.34
N ILE A 36 8.45 3.64 13.97
CA ILE A 36 7.04 3.92 14.22
C ILE A 36 6.78 4.03 15.73
N LEU A 37 7.29 3.11 16.52
CA LEU A 37 7.16 3.16 17.98
C LEU A 37 7.80 4.41 18.57
N LYS A 38 9.00 4.79 18.11
CA LYS A 38 9.67 6.02 18.53
C LYS A 38 8.86 7.28 18.20
N LEU A 39 8.29 7.34 17.00
CA LEU A 39 7.42 8.44 16.57
C LEU A 39 6.08 8.45 17.33
N SER A 40 5.63 7.29 17.81
CA SER A 40 4.44 7.14 18.66
C SER A 40 4.68 7.45 20.13
N GLY A 41 5.89 7.95 20.49
CA GLY A 41 6.21 8.39 21.85
C GLY A 41 6.85 7.33 22.75
N TYR A 42 7.36 6.21 22.20
CA TYR A 42 8.01 5.16 22.96
C TYR A 42 9.54 5.17 22.80
N ASP A 43 10.24 4.89 23.91
CA ASP A 43 11.70 4.66 23.97
C ASP A 43 11.92 3.16 24.21
N ILE A 44 12.35 2.43 23.17
CA ILE A 44 12.47 0.97 23.19
C ILE A 44 13.76 0.58 23.90
N ARG A 45 13.64 -0.31 24.87
CA ARG A 45 14.75 -0.86 25.67
C ARG A 45 14.68 -2.37 25.77
N LEU A 46 15.82 -3.03 25.71
CA LEU A 46 15.90 -4.49 25.86
C LEU A 46 15.92 -4.86 27.36
N GLY A 47 14.79 -5.40 27.82
CA GLY A 47 14.63 -5.84 29.20
C GLY A 47 14.73 -4.73 30.25
N ILE A 48 14.19 -4.98 31.43
CA ILE A 48 14.36 -4.10 32.59
C ILE A 48 15.70 -4.48 33.28
N PRO A 49 16.60 -3.51 33.51
CA PRO A 49 17.85 -3.78 34.20
C PRO A 49 17.58 -4.31 35.62
N LYS A 50 18.32 -5.35 36.08
CA LYS A 50 18.13 -6.05 37.37
C LYS A 50 18.16 -5.16 38.62
N LEU A 51 18.80 -3.99 38.51
CA LEU A 51 18.99 -3.04 39.62
C LEU A 51 18.16 -1.76 39.48
N SER A 52 17.20 -1.72 38.54
CA SER A 52 16.35 -0.55 38.35
C SER A 52 14.90 -0.87 38.66
N ASP A 53 14.26 -0.04 39.49
CA ASP A 53 12.82 -0.11 39.68
C ASP A 53 12.10 0.44 38.47
N PRO A 54 11.10 -0.27 37.91
CA PRO A 54 10.26 0.24 36.87
C PRO A 54 9.42 1.42 37.38
N LYS A 55 9.17 2.39 36.51
CA LYS A 55 8.25 3.51 36.81
C LYS A 55 6.82 3.11 36.44
N ASP A 56 5.84 3.73 37.05
CA ASP A 56 4.40 3.53 36.71
C ASP A 56 4.07 3.84 35.26
N THR A 57 4.91 4.66 34.60
CA THR A 57 4.76 5.01 33.19
C THR A 57 5.40 4.02 32.22
N ASP A 58 6.14 3.04 32.72
CA ASP A 58 6.83 2.04 31.89
C ASP A 58 5.85 0.99 31.36
N LEU A 59 6.17 0.44 30.21
CA LEU A 59 5.37 -0.57 29.54
C LEU A 59 6.23 -1.77 29.13
N ILE A 60 5.62 -2.94 29.14
CA ILE A 60 6.21 -4.14 28.53
C ILE A 60 5.67 -4.29 27.12
N GLY A 61 6.55 -4.22 26.10
CA GLY A 61 6.20 -4.36 24.70
C GLY A 61 6.20 -5.82 24.26
N LEU A 62 5.07 -6.26 23.69
CA LEU A 62 4.89 -7.61 23.16
C LEU A 62 4.43 -7.55 21.70
N TRP A 63 4.91 -8.49 20.89
CA TRP A 63 4.39 -8.68 19.55
C TRP A 63 3.17 -9.61 19.62
N GLY A 64 1.98 -9.04 19.54
CA GLY A 64 0.70 -9.74 19.64
C GLY A 64 0.70 -10.85 20.69
N HIS A 65 0.28 -12.05 20.26
CA HIS A 65 0.43 -13.32 21.00
C HIS A 65 1.49 -14.23 20.34
N SER A 66 2.63 -13.65 19.94
CA SER A 66 3.70 -14.43 19.33
C SER A 66 4.22 -15.52 20.28
N PRO A 67 4.84 -16.61 19.77
CA PRO A 67 5.37 -17.69 20.61
C PRO A 67 6.37 -17.22 21.68
N THR A 68 6.94 -16.03 21.53
CA THR A 68 7.89 -15.44 22.49
C THR A 68 7.24 -14.43 23.45
N ALA A 69 5.94 -14.13 23.31
CA ALA A 69 5.24 -13.15 24.12
C ALA A 69 5.22 -13.51 25.61
N HIS A 70 5.15 -14.81 25.94
CA HIS A 70 5.15 -15.33 27.30
C HIS A 70 6.30 -14.81 28.16
N ARG A 71 7.48 -14.49 27.55
CA ARG A 71 8.65 -13.96 28.28
C ARG A 71 8.37 -12.59 28.88
N GLY A 72 7.74 -11.71 28.10
CA GLY A 72 7.38 -10.39 28.59
C GLY A 72 6.10 -10.41 29.43
N GLU A 73 5.16 -11.31 29.16
CA GLU A 73 3.95 -11.51 29.97
C GLU A 73 4.31 -11.87 31.41
N ALA A 74 5.22 -12.83 31.59
CA ALA A 74 5.70 -13.20 32.91
C ALA A 74 6.38 -12.05 33.67
N VAL A 75 7.14 -11.20 32.97
CA VAL A 75 7.75 -10.01 33.56
C VAL A 75 6.69 -8.96 33.93
N ALA A 76 5.73 -8.73 33.06
CA ALA A 76 4.63 -7.79 33.30
C ALA A 76 3.82 -8.20 34.55
N GLU A 77 3.49 -9.47 34.67
CA GLU A 77 2.77 -10.04 35.82
C GLU A 77 3.56 -9.90 37.11
N ASN A 78 4.85 -10.32 37.10
CA ASN A 78 5.71 -10.28 38.30
C ASN A 78 5.96 -8.85 38.82
N LEU A 79 5.98 -7.86 37.95
CA LEU A 79 6.29 -6.47 38.29
C LEU A 79 5.04 -5.56 38.33
N GLY A 80 3.86 -6.08 38.04
CA GLY A 80 2.63 -5.29 37.95
C GLY A 80 2.65 -4.23 36.83
N GLN A 81 3.48 -4.45 35.79
CA GLN A 81 3.64 -3.46 34.72
C GLN A 81 2.59 -3.64 33.59
N PRO A 82 2.03 -2.55 33.05
CA PRO A 82 1.10 -2.65 31.96
C PRO A 82 1.78 -3.11 30.66
N ILE A 83 1.03 -3.86 29.85
CA ILE A 83 1.47 -4.38 28.55
C ILE A 83 1.07 -3.43 27.43
N LEU A 84 1.94 -3.26 26.44
CA LEU A 84 1.63 -2.74 25.11
C LEU A 84 1.78 -3.88 24.10
N ARG A 85 0.67 -4.33 23.51
CA ARG A 85 0.69 -5.27 22.40
C ARG A 85 0.83 -4.53 21.08
N VAL A 86 1.77 -4.96 20.27
CA VAL A 86 2.10 -4.38 18.97
C VAL A 86 1.83 -5.42 17.90
N GLU A 87 1.16 -5.02 16.82
CA GLU A 87 0.91 -5.91 15.66
C GLU A 87 0.95 -5.09 14.36
N ASP A 88 1.10 -5.78 13.23
CA ASP A 88 0.97 -5.16 11.93
C ASP A 88 -0.43 -4.54 11.75
N ALA A 89 -0.51 -3.37 11.13
CA ALA A 89 -1.78 -2.78 10.74
C ALA A 89 -2.42 -3.56 9.55
N PHE A 90 -3.70 -3.31 9.30
CA PHE A 90 -4.51 -4.05 8.32
C PHE A 90 -4.08 -3.86 6.85
N LEU A 91 -3.35 -2.78 6.53
CA LEU A 91 -2.56 -2.65 5.30
C LEU A 91 -1.09 -2.75 5.68
N ARG A 92 -0.34 -3.63 5.02
CA ARG A 92 1.02 -3.88 5.47
C ARG A 92 2.10 -3.53 4.46
N SER A 93 2.13 -4.23 3.33
CA SER A 93 3.24 -4.15 2.37
C SER A 93 2.89 -4.85 1.06
N ILE A 94 3.82 -4.90 0.13
CA ILE A 94 3.66 -5.69 -1.10
C ILE A 94 3.81 -7.18 -0.77
N LEU A 95 4.95 -7.56 -0.21
CA LEU A 95 5.26 -8.93 0.20
C LEU A 95 5.08 -9.11 1.72
N PRO A 96 4.88 -10.34 2.21
CA PRO A 96 4.84 -10.64 3.64
C PRO A 96 6.10 -10.21 4.40
N GLY A 97 5.96 -10.04 5.71
CA GLY A 97 7.07 -9.63 6.58
C GLY A 97 8.23 -10.63 6.63
N ARG A 98 7.96 -11.93 6.39
CA ARG A 98 8.99 -12.96 6.28
C ARG A 98 9.94 -12.72 5.10
N ASP A 99 9.45 -12.07 4.03
CA ASP A 99 10.23 -11.71 2.86
C ASP A 99 11.00 -10.40 3.05
N GLY A 100 11.14 -9.95 4.31
CA GLY A 100 11.92 -8.79 4.69
C GLY A 100 11.25 -7.44 4.47
N GLN A 101 10.00 -7.39 4.00
CA GLN A 101 9.31 -6.12 3.79
C GLN A 101 8.78 -5.51 5.09
N PRO A 102 9.12 -4.24 5.36
CA PRO A 102 8.69 -3.56 6.57
C PRO A 102 7.23 -3.10 6.49
N PRO A 103 6.49 -3.05 7.63
CA PRO A 103 5.10 -2.62 7.66
C PRO A 103 4.94 -1.12 7.39
N LEU A 104 3.79 -0.70 6.85
CA LEU A 104 3.38 0.70 6.69
C LEU A 104 2.65 1.26 7.91
N GLY A 105 2.29 0.43 8.85
CA GLY A 105 1.62 0.85 10.08
C GLY A 105 1.63 -0.23 11.12
N LEU A 106 1.35 0.17 12.36
CA LEU A 106 1.24 -0.72 13.51
C LEU A 106 -0.04 -0.44 14.26
N THR A 107 -0.63 -1.48 14.84
CA THR A 107 -1.62 -1.37 15.91
C THR A 107 -0.91 -1.42 17.25
N LEU A 108 -1.30 -0.55 18.16
CA LEU A 108 -0.72 -0.40 19.49
C LEU A 108 -1.86 -0.47 20.51
N ASP A 109 -1.95 -1.58 21.24
CA ASP A 109 -3.08 -1.87 22.14
C ASP A 109 -2.61 -2.14 23.55
N ARG A 110 -3.20 -1.46 24.53
CA ARG A 110 -2.87 -1.60 25.96
C ARG A 110 -3.88 -2.44 26.73
N LYS A 111 -4.98 -2.83 26.10
CA LYS A 111 -6.06 -3.60 26.73
C LYS A 111 -6.02 -5.07 26.33
N GLY A 112 -5.91 -5.33 25.04
CA GLY A 112 -5.95 -6.69 24.52
C GLY A 112 -5.31 -6.79 23.14
N MET A 113 -5.86 -7.64 22.30
CA MET A 113 -5.47 -7.75 20.90
C MET A 113 -6.73 -7.92 20.05
N HIS A 114 -6.82 -7.20 18.93
CA HIS A 114 -8.02 -7.17 18.08
C HIS A 114 -8.49 -8.55 17.60
N TYR A 115 -7.60 -9.54 17.55
CA TYR A 115 -7.93 -10.93 17.16
C TYR A 115 -8.13 -11.88 18.36
N ASP A 116 -8.01 -11.41 19.60
CA ASP A 116 -8.26 -12.20 20.80
C ASP A 116 -9.62 -11.80 21.41
N PRO A 117 -10.68 -12.59 21.24
CA PRO A 117 -12.00 -12.27 21.76
C PRO A 117 -12.16 -12.46 23.26
N ALA A 118 -11.16 -13.06 23.94
CA ALA A 118 -11.25 -13.34 25.39
C ALA A 118 -11.31 -12.04 26.22
N GLN A 119 -10.66 -10.96 25.73
CA GLN A 119 -10.66 -9.66 26.38
C GLN A 119 -10.97 -8.54 25.35
N PRO A 120 -11.61 -7.44 25.78
CA PRO A 120 -11.80 -6.30 24.90
C PRO A 120 -10.45 -5.67 24.54
N SER A 121 -10.28 -5.29 23.26
CA SER A 121 -9.16 -4.50 22.77
C SER A 121 -9.52 -3.01 22.73
N GLU A 122 -8.53 -2.12 22.56
CA GLU A 122 -8.80 -0.70 22.32
C GLU A 122 -9.64 -0.51 21.04
N LEU A 123 -9.48 -1.38 20.01
CA LEU A 123 -10.33 -1.36 18.83
C LEU A 123 -11.79 -1.70 19.18
N GLU A 124 -12.01 -2.71 20.01
CA GLU A 124 -13.36 -3.08 20.44
C GLU A 124 -14.04 -1.96 21.21
N ASP A 125 -13.27 -1.25 22.07
CA ASP A 125 -13.79 -0.07 22.77
C ASP A 125 -14.21 1.04 21.78
N LEU A 126 -13.36 1.33 20.78
CA LEU A 126 -13.71 2.30 19.74
C LEU A 126 -15.00 1.91 19.01
N LEU A 127 -15.16 0.65 18.65
CA LEU A 127 -16.36 0.15 17.97
C LEU A 127 -17.59 0.21 18.87
N ALA A 128 -17.44 -0.05 20.16
CA ALA A 128 -18.55 -0.08 21.12
C ALA A 128 -18.98 1.32 21.57
N THR A 129 -18.04 2.24 21.81
CA THR A 129 -18.30 3.46 22.56
C THR A 129 -18.04 4.76 21.82
N HIS A 130 -17.10 4.79 20.84
CA HIS A 130 -16.82 6.02 20.11
C HIS A 130 -18.05 6.44 19.28
N PRO A 131 -18.45 7.72 19.23
CA PRO A 131 -19.64 8.19 18.50
C PRO A 131 -19.66 7.73 17.04
N LEU A 132 -18.54 7.84 16.30
CA LEU A 132 -18.41 7.51 14.87
C LEU A 132 -19.50 8.18 14.02
N ASP A 133 -19.83 9.44 14.34
CA ASP A 133 -20.88 10.25 13.73
C ASP A 133 -20.35 11.50 13.00
N ASP A 134 -19.03 11.74 13.06
CA ASP A 134 -18.39 12.81 12.31
C ASP A 134 -18.52 12.57 10.80
N THR A 135 -19.26 13.46 10.14
CA THR A 135 -19.54 13.39 8.69
C THR A 135 -18.24 13.43 7.87
N ALA A 136 -17.26 14.23 8.26
CA ALA A 136 -15.98 14.31 7.55
C ALA A 136 -15.22 12.98 7.64
N LEU A 137 -15.13 12.37 8.82
CA LEU A 137 -14.52 11.07 9.03
C LEU A 137 -15.26 9.96 8.25
N MET A 138 -16.60 9.99 8.25
CA MET A 138 -17.39 9.00 7.48
C MET A 138 -17.20 9.14 5.97
N ASN A 139 -17.08 10.35 5.45
CA ASN A 139 -16.79 10.59 4.04
C ASN A 139 -15.37 10.15 3.67
N ARG A 140 -14.37 10.41 4.52
CA ARG A 140 -13.01 9.91 4.38
C ARG A 140 -12.99 8.36 4.36
N ALA A 141 -13.75 7.73 5.25
CA ALA A 141 -13.86 6.26 5.29
C ALA A 141 -14.42 5.69 3.97
N ARG A 142 -15.50 6.26 3.44
CA ARG A 142 -16.04 5.84 2.13
C ARG A 142 -15.05 6.06 0.99
N GLY A 143 -14.37 7.21 0.98
CA GLY A 143 -13.34 7.52 -0.02
C GLY A 143 -12.16 6.56 0.05
N ALA A 144 -11.68 6.22 1.24
CA ALA A 144 -10.58 5.27 1.43
C ALA A 144 -10.96 3.83 1.02
N ILE A 145 -12.20 3.38 1.33
CA ILE A 145 -12.71 2.09 0.85
C ILE A 145 -12.68 2.05 -0.69
N ALA A 146 -13.23 3.07 -1.36
CA ALA A 146 -13.24 3.14 -2.81
C ALA A 146 -11.82 3.15 -3.41
N GLU A 147 -10.87 3.83 -2.75
CA GLU A 147 -9.46 3.85 -3.18
C GLU A 147 -8.79 2.49 -3.06
N LEU A 148 -8.99 1.79 -1.94
CA LEU A 148 -8.44 0.44 -1.75
C LEU A 148 -8.93 -0.52 -2.82
N GLN A 149 -10.23 -0.47 -3.15
CA GLN A 149 -10.83 -1.28 -4.20
C GLN A 149 -10.29 -0.91 -5.59
N SER A 150 -10.29 0.37 -5.95
CA SER A 150 -9.86 0.81 -7.28
C SER A 150 -8.36 0.60 -7.51
N ALA A 151 -7.53 0.77 -6.49
CA ALA A 151 -6.10 0.51 -6.55
C ALA A 151 -5.74 -0.98 -6.35
N ASN A 152 -6.73 -1.84 -6.11
CA ASN A 152 -6.52 -3.25 -5.78
C ASN A 152 -5.49 -3.42 -4.67
N LEU A 153 -5.76 -2.83 -3.48
CA LEU A 153 -4.88 -2.90 -2.31
C LEU A 153 -5.52 -3.70 -1.18
N SER A 154 -4.75 -4.61 -0.62
CA SER A 154 -5.07 -5.47 0.52
C SER A 154 -3.91 -5.47 1.52
N LYS A 155 -3.95 -6.34 2.50
CA LYS A 155 -2.86 -6.51 3.49
C LYS A 155 -1.52 -6.79 2.81
N TYR A 156 -1.51 -7.67 1.81
CA TYR A 156 -0.38 -7.99 0.94
C TYR A 156 -0.77 -7.79 -0.51
N ASN A 157 0.15 -7.36 -1.37
CA ASN A 157 -0.18 -6.81 -2.69
C ASN A 157 0.61 -7.44 -3.83
N SER A 158 1.21 -8.63 -3.60
CA SER A 158 2.01 -9.37 -4.59
C SER A 158 1.17 -10.21 -5.56
N PHE A 159 -0.14 -10.08 -5.52
CA PHE A 159 -1.03 -10.79 -6.44
C PHE A 159 -1.02 -10.21 -7.85
N GLU A 160 -1.49 -11.03 -8.81
CA GLU A 160 -1.54 -10.70 -10.23
C GLU A 160 -2.92 -10.18 -10.61
N LEU A 161 -2.96 -9.02 -11.29
CA LEU A 161 -4.23 -8.44 -11.75
C LEU A 161 -4.79 -9.15 -13.00
N ALA A 162 -3.90 -9.75 -13.81
CA ALA A 162 -4.26 -10.48 -15.03
C ALA A 162 -4.50 -11.97 -14.80
N GLU A 163 -4.32 -12.45 -13.57
CA GLU A 163 -4.57 -13.87 -13.23
C GLU A 163 -6.06 -14.20 -13.39
N PRO A 164 -6.40 -15.29 -14.09
CA PRO A 164 -7.80 -15.67 -14.25
C PRO A 164 -8.50 -15.95 -12.92
N CYS A 165 -9.63 -15.29 -12.71
CA CYS A 165 -10.53 -15.59 -11.61
C CYS A 165 -11.55 -16.65 -12.03
N PRO A 166 -12.09 -17.45 -11.10
CA PRO A 166 -13.23 -18.31 -11.38
C PRO A 166 -14.43 -17.51 -11.91
N ASP A 167 -15.23 -18.10 -12.81
CA ASP A 167 -16.45 -17.46 -13.29
C ASP A 167 -17.36 -17.06 -12.14
N PRO A 168 -17.96 -15.87 -12.15
CA PRO A 168 -18.77 -15.35 -11.05
C PRO A 168 -19.97 -16.24 -10.66
N GLY A 169 -20.46 -16.06 -9.43
CA GLY A 169 -21.63 -16.76 -8.90
C GLY A 169 -21.30 -17.94 -7.95
N TYR A 170 -20.02 -18.11 -7.63
CA TYR A 170 -19.56 -19.11 -6.65
C TYR A 170 -19.78 -18.68 -5.20
N VAL A 171 -19.76 -19.65 -4.29
CA VAL A 171 -19.65 -19.44 -2.85
C VAL A 171 -18.18 -19.46 -2.47
N LEU A 172 -17.71 -18.40 -1.82
CA LEU A 172 -16.31 -18.28 -1.41
C LEU A 172 -16.14 -18.73 0.04
N VAL A 173 -15.33 -19.75 0.26
CA VAL A 173 -14.87 -20.22 1.56
C VAL A 173 -13.41 -19.84 1.73
N ILE A 174 -13.08 -19.12 2.80
CA ILE A 174 -11.74 -18.59 3.01
C ILE A 174 -10.96 -19.48 3.97
N ASP A 175 -9.89 -20.12 3.46
CA ASP A 175 -8.95 -20.90 4.26
C ASP A 175 -7.99 -19.99 5.03
N GLN A 176 -7.42 -20.51 6.11
CA GLN A 176 -6.38 -19.86 6.91
C GLN A 176 -5.24 -20.86 7.20
N THR A 177 -4.09 -20.33 7.63
CA THR A 177 -2.96 -21.21 7.98
C THR A 177 -3.22 -21.95 9.29
N LEU A 178 -2.80 -23.19 9.35
CA LEU A 178 -2.89 -24.01 10.56
C LEU A 178 -2.17 -23.32 11.73
N ASN A 179 -2.79 -23.31 12.90
CA ASN A 179 -2.32 -22.62 14.10
C ASN A 179 -2.21 -21.09 13.97
N ASP A 180 -3.01 -20.49 13.08
CA ASP A 180 -3.19 -19.03 13.08
C ASP A 180 -3.72 -18.55 14.45
N ALA A 181 -3.14 -17.48 14.98
CA ALA A 181 -3.49 -16.97 16.30
C ALA A 181 -4.96 -16.53 16.38
N ALA A 182 -5.50 -15.91 15.33
CA ALA A 182 -6.90 -15.48 15.30
C ALA A 182 -7.87 -16.66 15.27
N VAL A 183 -7.49 -17.78 14.65
CA VAL A 183 -8.27 -19.01 14.64
C VAL A 183 -8.25 -19.66 16.02
N THR A 184 -7.05 -19.89 16.58
CA THR A 184 -6.91 -20.56 17.87
C THR A 184 -7.51 -19.77 19.02
N LYS A 185 -7.39 -18.44 19.01
CA LYS A 185 -7.99 -17.53 19.99
C LYS A 185 -9.52 -17.47 19.88
N SER A 186 -10.08 -17.68 18.70
CA SER A 186 -11.52 -17.84 18.50
C SER A 186 -12.05 -19.21 18.96
N GLY A 187 -11.21 -20.10 19.46
CA GLY A 187 -11.58 -21.47 19.82
C GLY A 187 -12.00 -22.30 18.61
N ALA A 188 -11.51 -21.96 17.42
CA ALA A 188 -11.81 -22.67 16.18
C ALA A 188 -10.67 -23.65 15.83
N ASP A 189 -11.03 -24.69 15.13
CA ASP A 189 -10.17 -25.79 14.73
C ASP A 189 -10.55 -26.32 13.34
N ARG A 190 -9.96 -27.43 12.91
CA ARG A 190 -10.32 -28.06 11.64
C ARG A 190 -11.82 -28.44 11.56
N ALA A 191 -12.42 -28.89 12.65
CA ALA A 191 -13.86 -29.24 12.66
C ALA A 191 -14.72 -28.02 12.35
N THR A 192 -14.34 -26.84 12.86
CA THR A 192 -14.99 -25.56 12.55
C THR A 192 -14.90 -25.21 11.06
N PHE A 193 -13.76 -25.47 10.41
CA PHE A 193 -13.60 -25.25 8.96
C PHE A 193 -14.45 -26.21 8.14
N LEU A 194 -14.53 -27.48 8.54
CA LEU A 194 -15.41 -28.47 7.88
C LEU A 194 -16.89 -28.13 8.08
N GLU A 195 -17.29 -27.71 9.27
CA GLU A 195 -18.64 -27.20 9.55
C GLU A 195 -18.97 -26.03 8.64
N MET A 196 -18.08 -25.04 8.52
CA MET A 196 -18.21 -23.90 7.60
C MET A 196 -18.42 -24.35 6.16
N LEU A 197 -17.67 -25.35 5.69
CA LEU A 197 -17.81 -25.89 4.33
C LEU A 197 -19.17 -26.58 4.12
N VAL A 198 -19.65 -27.36 5.10
CA VAL A 198 -20.97 -27.99 5.05
C VAL A 198 -22.07 -26.92 4.94
N PHE A 199 -22.05 -25.90 5.78
CA PHE A 199 -23.02 -24.80 5.69
C PHE A 199 -22.96 -24.06 4.34
N ALA A 200 -21.75 -23.85 3.78
CA ALA A 200 -21.60 -23.23 2.48
C ALA A 200 -22.26 -24.03 1.35
N GLN A 201 -22.22 -25.36 1.42
CA GLN A 201 -22.87 -26.24 0.47
C GLN A 201 -24.40 -26.33 0.66
N GLU A 202 -24.85 -26.48 1.91
CA GLU A 202 -26.27 -26.64 2.24
C GLU A 202 -27.09 -25.36 1.99
N GLU A 203 -26.54 -24.19 2.27
CA GLU A 203 -27.23 -22.91 2.04
C GLU A 203 -27.24 -22.48 0.57
N HIS A 204 -26.37 -23.06 -0.25
CA HIS A 204 -26.25 -22.72 -1.67
C HIS A 204 -26.30 -23.97 -2.58
N PRO A 205 -27.39 -24.72 -2.58
CA PRO A 205 -27.49 -25.95 -3.36
C PRO A 205 -27.27 -25.67 -4.85
N GLY A 206 -26.42 -26.49 -5.48
CA GLY A 206 -26.09 -26.37 -6.91
C GLY A 206 -25.08 -25.29 -7.27
N LYS A 207 -24.62 -24.45 -6.35
CA LYS A 207 -23.54 -23.48 -6.59
C LYS A 207 -22.18 -24.15 -6.37
N ARG A 208 -21.20 -23.72 -7.16
CA ARG A 208 -19.79 -24.10 -6.94
C ARG A 208 -19.30 -23.46 -5.64
N VAL A 209 -18.54 -24.19 -4.86
CA VAL A 209 -17.83 -23.69 -3.69
C VAL A 209 -16.35 -23.58 -4.03
N ILE A 210 -15.79 -22.41 -3.85
CA ILE A 210 -14.37 -22.14 -4.07
C ILE A 210 -13.71 -21.92 -2.71
N ILE A 211 -12.80 -22.81 -2.35
CA ILE A 211 -11.98 -22.67 -1.15
C ILE A 211 -10.73 -21.87 -1.52
N LYS A 212 -10.64 -20.62 -1.08
CA LYS A 212 -9.46 -19.79 -1.31
C LYS A 212 -8.33 -20.22 -0.37
N THR A 213 -7.34 -20.89 -0.92
CA THR A 213 -6.13 -21.30 -0.19
C THR A 213 -5.30 -20.08 0.24
N HIS A 214 -4.78 -20.11 1.46
CA HIS A 214 -3.94 -19.02 1.97
C HIS A 214 -2.62 -18.93 1.19
N PRO A 215 -2.09 -17.71 0.90
CA PRO A 215 -0.82 -17.55 0.16
C PRO A 215 0.37 -18.30 0.77
N ASP A 216 0.45 -18.37 2.10
CA ASP A 216 1.51 -19.10 2.80
C ASP A 216 1.43 -20.61 2.61
N THR A 217 0.22 -21.14 2.42
CA THR A 217 0.00 -22.56 2.13
C THR A 217 0.43 -22.86 0.70
N LEU A 218 0.11 -21.97 -0.24
CA LEU A 218 0.55 -22.11 -1.63
C LEU A 218 2.07 -22.07 -1.77
N ALA A 219 2.72 -21.22 -0.98
CA ALA A 219 4.18 -21.12 -0.95
C ALA A 219 4.87 -22.29 -0.18
N GLY A 220 4.09 -23.22 0.38
CA GLY A 220 4.63 -24.36 1.15
C GLY A 220 5.17 -23.99 2.53
N HIS A 221 4.93 -22.78 3.02
CA HIS A 221 5.45 -22.31 4.31
C HIS A 221 4.66 -22.85 5.50
N ARG A 222 3.35 -23.01 5.34
CA ARG A 222 2.43 -23.51 6.37
C ARG A 222 1.34 -24.35 5.73
N GLN A 223 0.80 -25.29 6.46
CA GLN A 223 -0.40 -26.02 6.04
C GLN A 223 -1.65 -25.13 6.23
N GLY A 224 -2.66 -25.34 5.38
CA GLY A 224 -4.00 -24.80 5.57
C GLY A 224 -4.87 -25.72 6.44
N TYR A 225 -6.08 -25.31 6.72
CA TYR A 225 -7.08 -26.16 7.36
C TYR A 225 -7.76 -27.10 6.37
N PHE A 226 -7.85 -26.72 5.09
CA PHE A 226 -8.37 -27.59 4.03
C PHE A 226 -7.27 -28.37 3.33
N GLN A 227 -7.63 -29.54 2.81
CA GLN A 227 -6.76 -30.47 2.09
C GLN A 227 -7.43 -30.88 0.78
N ASP A 228 -6.65 -31.47 -0.15
CA ASP A 228 -7.18 -31.94 -1.44
C ASP A 228 -8.33 -32.92 -1.29
N SER A 229 -8.37 -33.71 -0.20
CA SER A 229 -9.46 -34.63 0.13
C SER A 229 -10.79 -33.95 0.44
N ASP A 230 -10.80 -32.63 0.72
CA ASP A 230 -12.01 -31.86 0.96
C ASP A 230 -12.66 -31.36 -0.35
N ALA A 231 -11.94 -31.48 -1.47
CA ALA A 231 -12.46 -31.19 -2.80
C ALA A 231 -13.40 -32.29 -3.31
N ASN A 232 -14.39 -31.90 -4.10
CA ASN A 232 -15.29 -32.81 -4.79
C ASN A 232 -15.80 -32.15 -6.08
N HIS A 233 -16.81 -32.71 -6.75
CA HIS A 233 -17.33 -32.19 -8.02
C HIS A 233 -17.85 -30.74 -7.92
N ASN A 234 -18.31 -30.28 -6.75
CA ASN A 234 -18.81 -28.92 -6.51
C ASN A 234 -17.88 -28.04 -5.67
N VAL A 235 -16.85 -28.62 -5.06
CA VAL A 235 -15.90 -27.92 -4.16
C VAL A 235 -14.50 -27.96 -4.77
N THR A 236 -13.91 -26.81 -4.99
CA THR A 236 -12.57 -26.68 -5.59
C THR A 236 -11.65 -25.86 -4.70
N LEU A 237 -10.42 -26.35 -4.45
CA LEU A 237 -9.37 -25.53 -3.86
C LEU A 237 -8.82 -24.59 -4.92
N PHE A 238 -8.84 -23.29 -4.64
CA PHE A 238 -8.36 -22.27 -5.55
C PHE A 238 -7.04 -21.69 -5.08
N ALA A 239 -6.01 -21.99 -5.85
CA ALA A 239 -4.62 -21.60 -5.60
C ALA A 239 -4.21 -20.31 -6.35
N GLY A 240 -5.06 -19.74 -7.19
CA GLY A 240 -4.74 -18.56 -8.00
C GLY A 240 -4.30 -17.36 -7.15
N ASN A 241 -3.24 -16.67 -7.60
CA ASN A 241 -2.71 -15.48 -6.93
C ASN A 241 -3.42 -14.21 -7.42
N VAL A 242 -4.72 -14.15 -7.22
CA VAL A 242 -5.61 -13.08 -7.70
C VAL A 242 -5.86 -11.99 -6.66
N SER A 243 -6.35 -10.84 -7.12
CA SER A 243 -6.81 -9.78 -6.23
C SER A 243 -7.93 -10.27 -5.30
N PRO A 244 -7.83 -10.07 -3.99
CA PRO A 244 -8.93 -10.34 -3.06
C PRO A 244 -10.22 -9.63 -3.47
N TRP A 245 -10.14 -8.40 -3.98
CA TRP A 245 -11.31 -7.64 -4.41
C TRP A 245 -12.01 -8.25 -5.62
N THR A 246 -11.26 -8.68 -6.64
CA THR A 246 -11.84 -9.36 -7.81
C THR A 246 -12.49 -10.68 -7.41
N LEU A 247 -11.86 -11.42 -6.49
CA LEU A 247 -12.41 -12.67 -6.00
C LEU A 247 -13.69 -12.45 -5.17
N LEU A 248 -13.75 -11.39 -4.37
CA LEU A 248 -14.94 -11.02 -3.60
C LEU A 248 -16.07 -10.54 -4.52
N ASP A 249 -15.77 -9.76 -5.56
CA ASP A 249 -16.76 -9.26 -6.51
C ASP A 249 -17.49 -10.40 -7.26
N GLY A 250 -16.77 -11.49 -7.58
CA GLY A 250 -17.35 -12.67 -8.22
C GLY A 250 -18.14 -13.58 -7.27
N ALA A 251 -18.06 -13.41 -5.95
CA ALA A 251 -18.66 -14.29 -4.98
C ALA A 251 -20.15 -13.99 -4.76
N ALA A 252 -21.00 -15.02 -4.75
CA ALA A 252 -22.42 -14.93 -4.37
C ALA A 252 -22.60 -14.88 -2.84
N ALA A 253 -21.71 -15.52 -2.09
CA ALA A 253 -21.67 -15.52 -0.63
C ALA A 253 -20.22 -15.75 -0.16
N VAL A 254 -19.93 -15.30 1.07
CA VAL A 254 -18.58 -15.40 1.67
C VAL A 254 -18.67 -16.05 3.05
N TYR A 255 -17.82 -17.04 3.29
CA TYR A 255 -17.71 -17.81 4.51
C TYR A 255 -16.27 -17.71 5.04
N THR A 256 -16.11 -17.45 6.32
CA THR A 256 -14.79 -17.28 6.95
C THR A 256 -14.81 -17.67 8.42
N VAL A 257 -13.68 -18.07 8.96
CA VAL A 257 -13.52 -18.22 10.41
C VAL A 257 -13.12 -16.89 11.04
N SER A 258 -11.92 -16.39 10.74
CA SER A 258 -11.39 -15.14 11.31
C SER A 258 -10.46 -14.38 10.37
N SER A 259 -10.48 -14.72 9.09
CA SER A 259 -9.60 -14.12 8.09
C SER A 259 -9.84 -12.62 7.93
N GLN A 260 -8.78 -11.85 7.71
CA GLN A 260 -8.90 -10.43 7.34
C GLN A 260 -9.65 -10.24 6.02
N MET A 261 -9.63 -11.21 5.11
CA MET A 261 -10.43 -11.15 3.89
C MET A 261 -11.95 -11.11 4.17
N GLY A 262 -12.40 -11.64 5.34
CA GLY A 262 -13.78 -11.43 5.82
C GLY A 262 -14.09 -9.97 6.16
N PHE A 263 -13.12 -9.23 6.69
CA PHE A 263 -13.23 -7.78 6.88
C PHE A 263 -13.31 -7.04 5.53
N GLU A 264 -12.49 -7.41 4.56
CA GLU A 264 -12.53 -6.86 3.20
C GLU A 264 -13.86 -7.19 2.49
N ALA A 265 -14.42 -8.37 2.71
CA ALA A 265 -15.72 -8.78 2.18
C ALA A 265 -16.86 -7.84 2.59
N ILE A 266 -16.84 -7.33 3.81
CA ILE A 266 -17.83 -6.35 4.29
C ILE A 266 -17.82 -5.10 3.39
N PHE A 267 -16.63 -4.63 2.99
CA PHE A 267 -16.49 -3.44 2.14
C PHE A 267 -16.75 -3.73 0.67
N ALA A 268 -16.56 -4.96 0.22
CA ALA A 268 -16.99 -5.43 -1.10
C ALA A 268 -18.52 -5.59 -1.23
N GLY A 269 -19.27 -5.34 -0.14
CA GLY A 269 -20.74 -5.37 -0.17
C GLY A 269 -21.36 -6.59 0.45
N HIS A 270 -20.57 -7.58 0.88
CA HIS A 270 -21.07 -8.81 1.49
C HIS A 270 -21.48 -8.65 2.96
N ASN A 271 -22.25 -9.61 3.43
CA ASN A 271 -22.48 -9.94 4.83
C ASN A 271 -21.89 -11.33 5.10
N PRO A 272 -20.58 -11.44 5.34
CA PRO A 272 -19.92 -12.74 5.45
C PRO A 272 -20.48 -13.54 6.62
N ARG A 273 -20.62 -14.87 6.43
CA ARG A 273 -20.91 -15.80 7.52
C ARG A 273 -19.62 -16.14 8.24
N VAL A 274 -19.61 -15.93 9.57
CA VAL A 274 -18.38 -15.97 10.38
C VAL A 274 -18.48 -17.06 11.43
N PHE A 275 -17.54 -18.00 11.43
CA PHE A 275 -17.49 -19.17 12.32
C PHE A 275 -16.53 -18.99 13.50
N GLY A 276 -15.69 -17.95 13.47
CA GLY A 276 -14.85 -17.50 14.57
C GLY A 276 -15.37 -16.24 15.25
N GLN A 277 -14.46 -15.52 15.92
CA GLN A 277 -14.81 -14.31 16.67
C GLN A 277 -13.86 -13.14 16.34
N PRO A 278 -13.63 -12.80 15.03
CA PRO A 278 -12.75 -11.71 14.68
C PRO A 278 -13.29 -10.35 15.13
N PHE A 279 -12.46 -9.33 15.09
CA PHE A 279 -12.82 -7.98 15.56
C PHE A 279 -13.99 -7.36 14.80
N TYR A 280 -14.20 -7.75 13.55
CA TYR A 280 -15.27 -7.22 12.69
C TYR A 280 -16.63 -7.94 12.85
N ALA A 281 -16.67 -9.06 13.59
CA ALA A 281 -17.89 -9.79 13.90
C ALA A 281 -18.65 -9.19 15.09
N GLY A 282 -19.97 -9.31 15.11
CA GLY A 282 -20.84 -8.85 16.22
C GLY A 282 -21.36 -7.43 16.10
N TRP A 283 -21.14 -6.74 14.96
CA TRP A 283 -21.53 -5.35 14.77
C TRP A 283 -22.70 -5.17 13.77
N GLY A 284 -23.40 -6.26 13.43
CA GLY A 284 -24.54 -6.23 12.50
C GLY A 284 -24.16 -6.18 11.01
N LEU A 285 -22.87 -6.41 10.68
CA LEU A 285 -22.35 -6.44 9.31
C LEU A 285 -21.94 -7.85 8.86
N THR A 286 -22.12 -8.82 9.73
CA THR A 286 -21.78 -10.24 9.56
C THR A 286 -22.92 -11.11 10.06
N ARG A 287 -22.94 -12.36 9.66
CA ARG A 287 -23.79 -13.41 10.21
C ARG A 287 -22.92 -14.32 11.07
N ASP A 288 -23.03 -14.19 12.39
CA ASP A 288 -22.08 -14.75 13.35
C ASP A 288 -22.60 -16.06 13.96
N GLU A 289 -21.85 -17.16 13.82
CA GLU A 289 -22.17 -18.46 14.43
C GLU A 289 -21.83 -18.49 15.93
N ARG A 290 -20.79 -17.74 16.31
CA ARG A 290 -20.30 -17.65 17.70
C ARG A 290 -20.23 -16.19 18.15
N PRO A 291 -21.39 -15.54 18.45
CA PRO A 291 -21.42 -14.12 18.78
C PRO A 291 -20.70 -13.82 20.09
N VAL A 292 -19.98 -12.72 20.12
CA VAL A 292 -19.36 -12.17 21.33
C VAL A 292 -20.41 -11.32 22.05
N GLN A 293 -20.88 -11.77 23.20
CA GLN A 293 -22.05 -11.20 23.92
C GLN A 293 -21.92 -9.71 24.26
N ARG A 294 -20.71 -9.19 24.47
CA ARG A 294 -20.48 -7.77 24.79
C ARG A 294 -20.55 -6.85 23.56
N ARG A 295 -20.57 -7.38 22.32
CA ARG A 295 -20.67 -6.61 21.07
C ARG A 295 -22.14 -6.45 20.68
N GLN A 296 -22.78 -5.39 21.19
CA GLN A 296 -24.22 -5.17 21.04
C GLN A 296 -24.59 -4.08 20.04
N ARG A 297 -23.61 -3.23 19.66
CA ARG A 297 -23.85 -2.08 18.79
C ARG A 297 -23.93 -2.50 17.32
N LYS A 298 -24.89 -1.91 16.60
CA LYS A 298 -24.95 -2.04 15.14
C LYS A 298 -24.21 -0.87 14.49
N LEU A 299 -23.31 -1.18 13.57
CA LEU A 299 -22.48 -0.21 12.87
C LEU A 299 -22.76 -0.23 11.37
N SER A 300 -22.56 0.90 10.71
CA SER A 300 -22.41 0.96 9.26
C SER A 300 -21.00 0.51 8.83
N ARG A 301 -20.84 0.15 7.55
CA ARG A 301 -19.52 -0.17 6.96
C ARG A 301 -18.51 0.96 7.17
N ALA A 302 -18.92 2.23 6.96
CA ALA A 302 -18.05 3.38 7.15
C ALA A 302 -17.60 3.53 8.61
N GLN A 303 -18.45 3.25 9.58
CA GLN A 303 -18.10 3.31 11.00
C GLN A 303 -17.10 2.22 11.41
N LEU A 304 -17.34 0.98 10.97
CA LEU A 304 -16.40 -0.12 11.21
C LEU A 304 -15.03 0.20 10.59
N PHE A 305 -15.01 0.68 9.34
CA PHE A 305 -13.79 1.06 8.65
C PHE A 305 -13.08 2.22 9.35
N ALA A 306 -13.81 3.26 9.75
CA ALA A 306 -13.24 4.42 10.42
C ALA A 306 -12.52 4.05 11.73
N ALA A 307 -13.16 3.25 12.57
CA ALA A 307 -12.54 2.77 13.80
C ALA A 307 -11.29 1.92 13.52
N ALA A 308 -11.41 0.92 12.64
CA ALA A 308 -10.34 -0.04 12.38
C ALA A 308 -9.16 0.56 11.59
N MET A 309 -9.39 1.52 10.69
CA MET A 309 -8.36 1.98 9.76
C MET A 309 -7.87 3.40 10.04
N PHE A 310 -8.73 4.29 10.58
CA PHE A 310 -8.32 5.67 10.89
C PHE A 310 -7.93 5.87 12.35
N LEU A 311 -8.72 5.35 13.29
CA LEU A 311 -8.55 5.67 14.70
C LEU A 311 -7.58 4.75 15.43
N TYR A 312 -7.60 3.47 15.11
CA TYR A 312 -6.83 2.46 15.84
C TYR A 312 -5.36 2.34 15.44
N PRO A 313 -4.97 2.26 14.14
CA PRO A 313 -3.57 2.09 13.75
C PRO A 313 -2.76 3.39 13.80
N LYS A 314 -1.44 3.24 13.86
CA LYS A 314 -0.46 4.30 13.62
C LYS A 314 0.17 4.06 12.25
N TRP A 315 -0.16 4.94 11.28
CA TRP A 315 0.35 4.87 9.93
C TRP A 315 1.66 5.65 9.79
N TYR A 316 2.50 5.23 8.85
CA TYR A 316 3.83 5.78 8.63
C TYR A 316 4.07 6.13 7.16
N ASP A 317 4.55 7.35 6.94
CA ASP A 317 5.01 7.82 5.64
C ASP A 317 6.51 7.52 5.47
N PRO A 318 6.89 6.53 4.65
CA PRO A 318 8.29 6.15 4.46
C PRO A 318 9.11 7.20 3.69
N TYR A 319 8.46 8.12 2.99
CA TYR A 319 9.12 9.14 2.18
C TYR A 319 9.44 10.41 2.96
N ARG A 320 8.67 10.68 4.03
CA ARG A 320 8.88 11.83 4.91
C ARG A 320 9.35 11.46 6.32
N ASP A 321 9.49 10.16 6.60
CA ASP A 321 9.93 9.61 7.89
C ASP A 321 9.12 10.15 9.09
N ARG A 322 7.79 10.12 9.00
CA ARG A 322 6.86 10.61 10.02
C ARG A 322 5.59 9.76 10.10
N LEU A 323 4.85 9.92 11.20
CA LEU A 323 3.47 9.40 11.24
C LEU A 323 2.59 10.20 10.27
N CYS A 324 1.60 9.53 9.72
CA CYS A 324 0.69 10.11 8.73
C CYS A 324 -0.74 9.61 8.93
N ASP A 325 -1.66 10.16 8.16
CA ASP A 325 -3.02 9.65 8.01
C ASP A 325 -3.08 8.42 7.10
N LEU A 326 -4.24 7.74 7.11
CA LEU A 326 -4.48 6.55 6.30
C LEU A 326 -4.34 6.83 4.80
N GLU A 327 -4.86 7.97 4.32
CA GLU A 327 -4.84 8.31 2.90
C GLU A 327 -3.41 8.45 2.36
N THR A 328 -2.50 9.01 3.17
CA THR A 328 -1.08 9.06 2.83
C THR A 328 -0.47 7.66 2.77
N ALA A 329 -0.81 6.79 3.71
CA ALA A 329 -0.34 5.40 3.70
C ALA A 329 -0.88 4.62 2.49
N ILE A 330 -2.17 4.77 2.15
CA ILE A 330 -2.78 4.18 0.95
C ILE A 330 -2.06 4.67 -0.31
N THR A 331 -1.85 5.99 -0.44
CA THR A 331 -1.17 6.57 -1.59
C THR A 331 0.26 6.05 -1.74
N ALA A 332 0.98 5.92 -0.62
CA ALA A 332 2.34 5.38 -0.61
C ALA A 332 2.35 3.91 -1.05
N LEU A 333 1.43 3.09 -0.50
CA LEU A 333 1.33 1.67 -0.87
C LEU A 333 0.90 1.50 -2.33
N ALA A 334 -0.05 2.30 -2.80
CA ALA A 334 -0.50 2.29 -4.21
C ALA A 334 0.66 2.58 -5.17
N ALA A 335 1.46 3.60 -4.87
CA ALA A 335 2.62 3.95 -5.68
C ALA A 335 3.68 2.84 -5.69
N GLN A 336 3.98 2.26 -4.52
CA GLN A 336 4.94 1.15 -4.39
C GLN A 336 4.45 -0.11 -5.11
N THR A 337 3.17 -0.45 -4.95
CA THR A 337 2.56 -1.63 -5.58
C THR A 337 2.54 -1.50 -7.09
N ARG A 338 2.19 -0.32 -7.61
CA ARG A 338 2.22 -0.04 -9.06
C ARG A 338 3.63 -0.20 -9.61
N ALA A 339 4.63 0.44 -9.01
CA ALA A 339 6.02 0.31 -9.43
C ALA A 339 6.51 -1.15 -9.37
N TRP A 340 6.17 -1.87 -8.31
CA TRP A 340 6.52 -3.29 -8.18
C TRP A 340 5.90 -4.13 -9.30
N ARG A 341 4.59 -3.95 -9.58
CA ARG A 341 3.90 -4.67 -10.66
C ARG A 341 4.49 -4.37 -12.04
N GLU A 342 4.91 -3.11 -12.25
CA GLU A 342 5.57 -2.69 -13.49
C GLU A 342 6.98 -3.29 -13.65
N ASP A 343 7.74 -3.40 -12.56
CA ASP A 343 9.17 -3.70 -12.59
C ASP A 343 9.52 -5.18 -12.31
N LYS A 344 8.59 -5.96 -11.75
CA LYS A 344 8.86 -7.32 -11.24
C LYS A 344 9.41 -8.30 -12.28
N GLN A 345 8.99 -8.17 -13.54
CA GLN A 345 9.48 -8.99 -14.65
C GLN A 345 10.78 -8.45 -15.25
N GLY A 346 11.23 -7.28 -14.79
CA GLY A 346 12.41 -6.61 -15.28
C GLY A 346 12.20 -5.92 -16.61
N TRP A 347 13.23 -5.16 -17.01
CA TRP A 347 13.24 -4.32 -18.19
C TRP A 347 14.39 -4.64 -19.12
N THR A 348 14.15 -4.49 -20.41
CA THR A 348 15.17 -4.34 -21.44
C THR A 348 15.12 -2.90 -21.94
N ALA A 349 16.25 -2.23 -22.06
CA ALA A 349 16.31 -0.83 -22.44
C ALA A 349 17.28 -0.61 -23.61
N SER A 350 16.78 0.00 -24.69
CA SER A 350 17.58 0.31 -25.88
C SER A 350 17.78 1.82 -26.05
N ASN A 351 18.79 2.19 -26.84
CA ASN A 351 19.16 3.59 -27.16
C ASN A 351 19.45 4.44 -25.92
N MET A 352 19.96 3.81 -24.84
CA MET A 352 20.29 4.49 -23.59
C MET A 352 21.75 4.90 -23.54
N ARG A 353 22.01 6.23 -23.50
CA ARG A 353 23.36 6.77 -23.27
C ARG A 353 23.93 6.25 -21.95
N LEU A 354 25.24 6.01 -21.88
CA LEU A 354 25.90 5.38 -20.72
C LEU A 354 25.57 6.08 -19.39
N TRP A 355 25.61 7.41 -19.35
CA TRP A 355 25.36 8.19 -18.15
C TRP A 355 23.92 8.07 -17.62
N LYS A 356 22.94 7.75 -18.48
CA LYS A 356 21.55 7.52 -18.11
C LYS A 356 21.34 6.16 -17.44
N ARG A 357 22.18 5.17 -17.70
CA ARG A 357 21.97 3.78 -17.25
C ARG A 357 21.92 3.66 -15.72
N ARG A 358 22.81 4.35 -15.00
CA ARG A 358 22.85 4.32 -13.54
C ARG A 358 21.60 4.94 -12.88
N PRO A 359 21.11 6.12 -13.29
CA PRO A 359 19.81 6.62 -12.84
C PRO A 359 18.67 5.67 -13.14
N LEU A 360 18.56 5.15 -14.38
CA LEU A 360 17.48 4.24 -14.77
C LEU A 360 17.47 2.94 -13.93
N GLN A 361 18.66 2.40 -13.66
CA GLN A 361 18.80 1.24 -12.78
C GLN A 361 18.22 1.49 -11.38
N LYS A 362 18.29 2.72 -10.86
CA LYS A 362 17.70 3.09 -9.57
C LYS A 362 16.17 3.22 -9.64
N PHE A 363 15.61 3.64 -10.78
CA PHE A 363 14.18 3.78 -10.96
C PHE A 363 13.51 2.42 -11.21
N PHE A 364 14.01 1.63 -12.14
CA PHE A 364 13.32 0.47 -12.70
C PHE A 364 14.02 -0.87 -12.45
N GLY A 365 15.25 -0.85 -11.95
CA GLY A 365 16.05 -2.06 -11.75
C GLY A 365 16.09 -2.60 -10.33
N THR A 366 15.13 -2.21 -9.48
CA THR A 366 15.11 -2.62 -8.05
C THR A 366 14.71 -4.08 -7.85
N GLN A 367 13.86 -4.61 -8.74
CA GLN A 367 13.41 -6.01 -8.69
C GLN A 367 14.34 -6.91 -9.50
N GLN A 368 14.68 -6.50 -10.70
CA GLN A 368 15.63 -7.17 -11.59
C GLN A 368 16.49 -6.12 -12.29
N ALA A 369 17.78 -6.38 -12.44
CA ALA A 369 18.68 -5.50 -13.16
C ALA A 369 18.19 -5.27 -14.60
N ILE A 370 18.22 -4.01 -15.06
CA ILE A 370 17.87 -3.66 -16.44
C ILE A 370 18.91 -4.25 -17.40
N LYS A 371 18.45 -4.91 -18.46
CA LYS A 371 19.29 -5.35 -19.57
C LYS A 371 19.39 -4.22 -20.60
N PHE A 372 20.57 -3.59 -20.71
CA PHE A 372 20.82 -2.52 -21.69
C PHE A 372 21.43 -3.14 -22.96
N THR A 373 20.67 -3.12 -24.05
CA THR A 373 21.11 -3.64 -25.36
C THR A 373 20.40 -2.90 -26.50
N ASN A 374 21.07 -2.80 -27.64
CA ASN A 374 20.49 -2.32 -28.91
C ASN A 374 20.32 -3.46 -29.92
N ASP A 375 20.69 -4.68 -29.58
CA ASP A 375 20.53 -5.84 -30.45
C ASP A 375 19.05 -6.29 -30.47
N PRO A 376 18.39 -6.25 -31.65
CA PRO A 376 16.99 -6.65 -31.77
C PRO A 376 16.74 -8.13 -31.34
N ALA A 377 17.69 -9.03 -31.61
CA ALA A 377 17.55 -10.44 -31.24
C ALA A 377 17.58 -10.64 -29.71
N GLU A 378 18.45 -9.88 -29.02
CA GLU A 378 18.49 -9.90 -27.55
C GLU A 378 17.24 -9.27 -26.93
N ILE A 379 16.69 -8.22 -27.55
CA ILE A 379 15.43 -7.58 -27.10
C ILE A 379 14.28 -8.57 -27.26
N GLU A 380 14.17 -9.24 -28.41
CA GLU A 380 13.16 -10.24 -28.67
C GLU A 380 13.23 -11.41 -27.67
N THR A 381 14.43 -11.95 -27.49
CA THR A 381 14.66 -13.03 -26.50
C THR A 381 14.24 -12.61 -25.09
N ALA A 382 14.58 -11.40 -24.67
CA ALA A 382 14.21 -10.90 -23.35
C ALA A 382 12.70 -10.66 -23.21
N THR A 383 12.02 -10.22 -24.27
CA THR A 383 10.58 -10.01 -24.30
C THR A 383 9.83 -11.36 -24.21
N THR A 384 10.28 -12.39 -24.93
CA THR A 384 9.72 -13.75 -24.82
C THR A 384 9.91 -14.37 -23.43
N GLN A 385 10.93 -13.92 -22.70
CA GLN A 385 11.15 -14.26 -21.28
C GLN A 385 10.32 -13.40 -20.30
N GLY A 386 9.41 -12.57 -20.81
CA GLY A 386 8.50 -11.74 -20.01
C GLY A 386 9.04 -10.36 -19.63
N ARG A 387 10.27 -9.97 -20.05
CA ARG A 387 10.76 -8.61 -19.81
C ARG A 387 10.01 -7.59 -20.66
N ARG A 388 9.72 -6.43 -20.07
CA ARG A 388 9.17 -5.30 -20.83
C ARG A 388 10.30 -4.53 -21.51
N HIS A 389 10.00 -3.88 -22.64
CA HIS A 389 10.98 -3.09 -23.37
C HIS A 389 10.70 -1.60 -23.24
N MET A 390 11.74 -0.80 -22.98
CA MET A 390 11.68 0.65 -22.99
C MET A 390 12.77 1.24 -23.87
N LEU A 391 12.48 2.40 -24.45
CA LEU A 391 13.44 3.17 -25.22
C LEU A 391 13.31 4.66 -24.92
N TRP A 392 14.39 5.42 -25.11
CA TRP A 392 14.33 6.87 -24.94
C TRP A 392 13.49 7.48 -26.07
N ALA A 393 12.46 8.27 -25.73
CA ALA A 393 11.44 8.69 -26.69
C ALA A 393 11.99 9.50 -27.88
N SER A 394 13.00 10.37 -27.67
CA SER A 394 13.64 11.13 -28.75
C SER A 394 14.51 10.28 -29.69
N ALA A 395 14.84 9.06 -29.31
CA ALA A 395 15.60 8.10 -30.11
C ALA A 395 14.70 7.00 -30.74
N ALA A 396 13.37 7.11 -30.59
CA ALA A 396 12.42 6.22 -31.21
C ALA A 396 12.44 6.44 -32.74
N SER A 397 12.65 5.37 -33.49
CA SER A 397 12.46 5.35 -34.94
C SER A 397 11.08 4.77 -35.26
N ASP A 398 10.60 4.98 -36.48
CA ASP A 398 9.32 4.40 -36.96
C ASP A 398 9.37 2.85 -36.99
N ALA A 399 10.58 2.27 -36.97
CA ALA A 399 10.80 0.83 -36.84
C ALA A 399 10.82 0.33 -35.39
N ALA A 400 10.50 1.17 -34.40
CA ALA A 400 10.40 0.73 -33.01
C ALA A 400 9.24 -0.27 -32.88
N ARG A 401 9.44 -1.28 -32.02
CA ARG A 401 8.38 -2.26 -31.71
C ARG A 401 7.13 -1.54 -31.17
N THR A 402 5.96 -2.01 -31.59
CA THR A 402 4.66 -1.44 -31.18
C THR A 402 4.38 -1.58 -29.70
N ASP A 403 5.03 -2.52 -29.00
CA ASP A 403 4.90 -2.80 -27.57
C ASP A 403 5.97 -2.14 -26.69
N SER A 404 6.83 -1.29 -27.30
CA SER A 404 7.87 -0.56 -26.57
C SER A 404 7.31 0.65 -25.85
N LEU A 405 7.74 0.86 -24.60
CA LEU A 405 7.38 2.05 -23.84
C LEU A 405 8.37 3.18 -24.08
N HIS A 406 7.84 4.39 -24.19
CA HIS A 406 8.62 5.60 -24.42
C HIS A 406 9.01 6.25 -23.09
N LEU A 407 10.30 6.43 -22.89
CA LEU A 407 10.85 7.02 -21.67
C LEU A 407 11.34 8.44 -21.93
N GLU A 408 11.00 9.39 -21.06
CA GLU A 408 11.46 10.78 -21.12
C GLU A 408 11.59 11.38 -19.71
N ASP A 409 12.26 12.53 -19.61
CA ASP A 409 12.36 13.30 -18.39
C ASP A 409 10.96 13.78 -17.92
N GLY A 410 10.70 13.72 -16.61
CA GLY A 410 9.48 14.26 -16.00
C GLY A 410 9.49 15.80 -15.89
N PHE A 411 8.33 16.37 -15.53
CA PHE A 411 8.12 17.82 -15.47
C PHE A 411 8.88 18.53 -14.34
N LEU A 412 9.20 17.83 -13.26
CA LEU A 412 10.13 18.29 -12.21
C LEU A 412 11.39 17.42 -12.29
N ARG A 413 12.42 17.92 -12.96
CA ARG A 413 13.55 17.07 -13.32
C ARG A 413 14.73 17.14 -12.34
N SER A 414 15.28 18.32 -12.12
CA SER A 414 16.54 18.47 -11.39
C SER A 414 16.86 19.91 -11.02
N ARG A 415 17.94 20.08 -10.26
CA ARG A 415 18.67 21.34 -10.22
C ARG A 415 19.87 21.22 -11.16
N GLY A 416 19.81 21.90 -12.30
CA GLY A 416 20.78 21.77 -13.39
C GLY A 416 20.24 21.01 -14.61
N LEU A 417 20.94 21.15 -15.74
CA LEU A 417 20.50 20.62 -17.03
C LEU A 417 20.88 19.15 -17.24
N GLY A 418 20.13 18.45 -18.07
CA GLY A 418 20.47 17.10 -18.52
C GLY A 418 21.74 17.04 -19.33
N ALA A 419 22.08 18.12 -20.07
CA ALA A 419 23.32 18.27 -20.79
C ALA A 419 24.55 18.27 -19.86
N GLU A 420 24.39 18.69 -18.61
CA GLU A 420 25.40 18.66 -17.55
C GLU A 420 25.47 17.30 -16.82
N LEU A 421 24.85 16.27 -17.36
CA LEU A 421 24.76 14.90 -16.82
C LEU A 421 24.08 14.80 -15.43
N VAL A 422 23.30 15.82 -15.05
CA VAL A 422 22.55 15.79 -13.78
C VAL A 422 21.45 14.73 -13.87
N PRO A 423 21.38 13.77 -12.92
CA PRO A 423 20.35 12.73 -12.93
C PRO A 423 18.94 13.30 -12.70
N PRO A 424 17.92 12.72 -13.35
CA PRO A 424 16.55 13.15 -13.16
C PRO A 424 15.99 12.73 -11.80
N LEU A 425 15.07 13.55 -11.23
CA LEU A 425 14.25 13.21 -10.07
C LEU A 425 12.94 12.51 -10.45
N SER A 426 12.48 12.72 -11.67
CA SER A 426 11.26 12.09 -12.19
C SER A 426 11.42 11.72 -13.66
N LEU A 427 10.71 10.67 -14.06
CA LEU A 427 10.65 10.15 -15.41
C LEU A 427 9.21 9.92 -15.81
N VAL A 428 8.93 10.06 -17.09
CA VAL A 428 7.69 9.65 -17.74
C VAL A 428 7.96 8.35 -18.49
N LEU A 429 7.08 7.36 -18.28
CA LEU A 429 7.07 6.12 -19.03
C LEU A 429 5.68 6.00 -19.67
N ASP A 430 5.61 6.05 -20.99
CA ASP A 430 4.39 6.17 -21.77
C ASP A 430 4.25 4.97 -22.72
N ASP A 431 3.13 4.28 -22.65
CA ASP A 431 2.83 3.08 -23.44
C ASP A 431 1.97 3.38 -24.68
N LEU A 432 1.51 4.62 -24.86
CA LEU A 432 0.73 5.05 -26.02
C LEU A 432 1.58 5.88 -26.99
N GLY A 433 2.37 6.79 -26.43
CA GLY A 433 3.20 7.71 -27.21
C GLY A 433 4.15 8.46 -26.31
N ILE A 434 4.20 9.79 -26.43
CA ILE A 434 4.90 10.66 -25.48
C ILE A 434 4.28 12.06 -25.52
N TYR A 435 4.20 12.74 -24.40
CA TYR A 435 3.46 13.98 -24.17
C TYR A 435 3.82 15.15 -25.13
N TYR A 436 4.95 15.13 -25.77
CA TYR A 436 5.35 16.19 -26.72
C TYR A 436 5.15 15.83 -28.20
N ASP A 437 4.70 14.61 -28.50
CA ASP A 437 4.47 14.15 -29.88
C ASP A 437 2.98 14.20 -30.22
N PRO A 438 2.50 15.23 -30.97
CA PRO A 438 1.08 15.37 -31.29
C PRO A 438 0.60 14.44 -32.40
N THR A 439 1.48 13.61 -32.98
CA THR A 439 1.12 12.72 -34.10
C THR A 439 0.43 11.45 -33.64
N ARG A 440 0.47 11.13 -32.35
CA ARG A 440 -0.19 9.97 -31.73
C ARG A 440 -0.65 10.32 -30.32
N PRO A 441 -1.68 9.63 -29.78
CA PRO A 441 -2.10 9.81 -28.40
C PRO A 441 -0.96 9.53 -27.41
N SER A 442 -0.98 10.25 -26.29
CA SER A 442 -0.10 9.99 -25.16
C SER A 442 -0.89 9.58 -23.91
N ARG A 443 -0.22 8.96 -22.95
CA ARG A 443 -0.83 8.63 -21.66
C ARG A 443 -1.28 9.90 -20.91
N LEU A 444 -0.55 11.00 -21.05
CA LEU A 444 -0.93 12.28 -20.45
C LEU A 444 -2.24 12.81 -21.06
N GLU A 445 -2.39 12.78 -22.39
CA GLU A 445 -3.62 13.18 -23.06
C GLU A 445 -4.82 12.32 -22.61
N ASP A 446 -4.64 11.01 -22.53
CA ASP A 446 -5.66 10.08 -22.02
C ASP A 446 -6.11 10.44 -20.59
N LEU A 447 -5.15 10.74 -19.70
CA LEU A 447 -5.43 11.17 -18.31
C LEU A 447 -6.19 12.50 -18.27
N VAL A 448 -5.80 13.47 -19.08
CA VAL A 448 -6.46 14.78 -19.17
C VAL A 448 -7.87 14.63 -19.78
N PHE A 449 -8.01 13.82 -20.81
CA PHE A 449 -9.29 13.58 -21.49
C PHE A 449 -10.32 12.91 -20.58
N LYS A 450 -9.93 11.94 -19.78
CA LYS A 450 -10.80 11.23 -18.83
C LYS A 450 -11.39 12.15 -17.76
N ARG A 451 -10.77 13.27 -17.47
CA ARG A 451 -11.25 14.29 -16.51
C ARG A 451 -11.76 13.68 -15.21
N THR A 452 -11.03 12.71 -14.68
CA THR A 452 -11.43 12.00 -13.47
C THR A 452 -11.59 12.99 -12.31
N PRO A 453 -12.75 13.08 -11.67
CA PRO A 453 -12.95 13.99 -10.53
C PRO A 453 -12.05 13.57 -9.37
N LEU A 454 -11.35 14.56 -8.81
CA LEU A 454 -10.50 14.33 -7.65
C LEU A 454 -11.33 14.30 -6.38
N ARG A 455 -11.02 13.38 -5.49
CA ARG A 455 -11.57 13.41 -4.12
C ARG A 455 -11.06 14.64 -3.36
N PRO A 456 -11.74 15.05 -2.27
CA PRO A 456 -11.33 16.22 -1.48
C PRO A 456 -9.88 16.16 -0.99
N ASP A 457 -9.40 15.00 -0.54
CA ASP A 457 -8.01 14.78 -0.10
C ASP A 457 -7.01 14.95 -1.25
N GLN A 458 -7.33 14.42 -2.43
CA GLN A 458 -6.51 14.57 -3.65
C GLN A 458 -6.49 16.04 -4.11
N SER A 459 -7.64 16.72 -4.11
CA SER A 459 -7.75 18.13 -4.47
C SER A 459 -6.91 19.00 -3.54
N LEU A 460 -7.00 18.80 -2.22
CA LEU A 460 -6.19 19.50 -1.24
C LEU A 460 -4.69 19.25 -1.45
N ARG A 461 -4.30 18.00 -1.71
CA ARG A 461 -2.91 17.64 -2.01
C ARG A 461 -2.39 18.37 -3.26
N VAL A 462 -3.19 18.42 -4.33
CA VAL A 462 -2.82 19.13 -5.57
C VAL A 462 -2.68 20.63 -5.33
N GLN A 463 -3.62 21.25 -4.61
CA GLN A 463 -3.55 22.66 -4.24
C GLN A 463 -2.29 22.99 -3.42
N ASN A 464 -1.98 22.15 -2.43
CA ASN A 464 -0.77 22.30 -1.63
C ASN A 464 0.50 22.14 -2.47
N LEU A 465 0.51 21.20 -3.45
CA LEU A 465 1.62 21.02 -4.36
C LEU A 465 1.82 22.25 -5.25
N ILE A 466 0.76 22.77 -5.86
CA ILE A 466 0.82 23.97 -6.70
C ILE A 466 1.35 25.15 -5.87
N SER A 467 0.81 25.35 -4.66
CA SER A 467 1.26 26.41 -3.76
C SER A 467 2.74 26.27 -3.38
N ALA A 468 3.20 25.05 -3.11
CA ALA A 468 4.60 24.78 -2.80
C ALA A 468 5.52 25.06 -3.99
N LEU A 469 5.16 24.60 -5.20
CA LEU A 469 5.92 24.85 -6.43
C LEU A 469 6.06 26.37 -6.68
N THR A 470 4.97 27.10 -6.53
CA THR A 470 4.93 28.56 -6.75
C THR A 470 5.73 29.30 -5.68
N ALA A 471 5.51 29.00 -4.39
CA ALA A 471 6.20 29.65 -3.29
C ALA A 471 7.72 29.44 -3.31
N HIS A 472 8.15 28.22 -3.69
CA HIS A 472 9.58 27.89 -3.82
C HIS A 472 10.15 28.20 -5.20
N ARG A 473 9.34 28.74 -6.12
CA ARG A 473 9.74 29.08 -7.50
C ARG A 473 10.40 27.89 -8.22
N LEU A 474 9.81 26.69 -8.05
CA LEU A 474 10.34 25.48 -8.66
C LEU A 474 9.87 25.33 -10.11
N SER A 475 10.79 24.94 -10.97
CA SER A 475 10.59 24.67 -12.39
C SER A 475 11.23 23.33 -12.80
N LYS A 476 11.24 23.00 -14.08
CA LYS A 476 11.81 21.73 -14.58
C LYS A 476 13.30 21.57 -14.19
N TYR A 477 14.11 22.62 -14.35
CA TYR A 477 15.56 22.53 -14.19
C TYR A 477 16.13 23.32 -13.01
N ASN A 478 15.40 24.30 -12.48
CA ASN A 478 15.79 25.13 -11.32
C ASN A 478 17.19 25.76 -11.47
N THR A 479 17.47 26.28 -12.65
CA THR A 479 18.70 26.98 -12.99
C THR A 479 18.47 28.50 -12.99
N GLY A 480 19.55 29.28 -12.87
CA GLY A 480 19.50 30.72 -12.92
C GLY A 480 19.32 31.42 -11.56
N SER A 481 19.25 32.73 -11.59
CA SER A 481 19.01 33.60 -10.43
C SER A 481 17.53 33.80 -10.19
N THR A 482 17.13 33.94 -8.93
CA THR A 482 15.79 34.40 -8.56
C THR A 482 15.66 35.92 -8.57
N ALA A 483 16.75 36.65 -8.74
CA ALA A 483 16.75 38.11 -8.93
C ALA A 483 16.23 38.40 -10.34
N LEU A 484 15.19 39.19 -10.44
CA LEU A 484 14.70 39.75 -11.70
C LEU A 484 15.37 41.10 -11.89
N ASP A 485 15.98 41.29 -13.03
CA ASP A 485 16.36 42.62 -13.46
C ASP A 485 15.10 43.47 -13.64
N ALA A 486 15.24 44.78 -13.48
CA ALA A 486 14.11 45.68 -13.66
C ALA A 486 13.57 45.58 -15.09
N LEU A 487 12.36 45.06 -15.23
CA LEU A 487 11.71 44.97 -16.51
C LEU A 487 11.14 46.33 -16.90
N PRO A 488 11.15 46.71 -18.19
CA PRO A 488 10.58 47.96 -18.67
C PRO A 488 9.14 48.14 -18.22
N GLU A 489 8.71 49.37 -18.01
CA GLU A 489 7.30 49.67 -17.74
C GLU A 489 6.40 49.35 -18.95
N GLY A 490 5.12 49.10 -18.73
CA GLY A 490 4.11 48.85 -19.74
C GLY A 490 3.70 47.39 -19.87
N ARG A 491 2.95 47.08 -20.93
CA ARG A 491 2.47 45.74 -21.23
C ARG A 491 3.66 44.82 -21.62
N LYS A 492 3.76 43.69 -20.93
CA LYS A 492 4.85 42.72 -21.14
C LYS A 492 4.31 41.50 -21.87
N ILE A 493 5.05 41.06 -22.89
CA ILE A 493 4.79 39.82 -23.61
C ILE A 493 6.03 38.93 -23.42
N LEU A 494 5.84 37.76 -22.85
CA LEU A 494 6.89 36.76 -22.69
C LEU A 494 6.84 35.78 -23.88
N ILE A 495 7.95 35.67 -24.59
CA ILE A 495 8.13 34.70 -25.66
C ILE A 495 9.21 33.72 -25.20
N PRO A 496 8.83 32.48 -24.80
CA PRO A 496 9.79 31.47 -24.37
C PRO A 496 10.49 30.84 -25.58
N GLY A 497 11.79 31.01 -25.69
CA GLY A 497 12.61 30.29 -26.69
C GLY A 497 12.83 28.84 -26.27
N GLN A 498 13.05 27.97 -27.26
CA GLN A 498 13.43 26.56 -27.07
C GLN A 498 14.65 26.20 -27.89
N VAL A 499 15.32 25.08 -27.56
CA VAL A 499 16.36 24.51 -28.40
C VAL A 499 15.75 24.01 -29.70
N GLU A 500 16.18 24.53 -30.84
CA GLU A 500 15.58 24.26 -32.17
C GLU A 500 15.63 22.77 -32.56
N ASP A 501 16.66 22.06 -32.10
CA ASP A 501 16.82 20.61 -32.30
C ASP A 501 15.96 19.76 -31.35
N ASP A 502 15.19 20.38 -30.45
CA ASP A 502 14.35 19.64 -29.52
C ASP A 502 13.24 18.85 -30.27
N ALA A 503 13.00 17.62 -29.83
CA ALA A 503 11.99 16.75 -30.46
C ALA A 503 10.58 17.35 -30.39
N SER A 504 10.28 18.14 -29.36
CA SER A 504 9.00 18.86 -29.22
C SER A 504 8.80 19.92 -30.29
N ILE A 505 9.86 20.61 -30.70
CA ILE A 505 9.83 21.57 -31.82
C ILE A 505 9.66 20.83 -33.14
N ARG A 506 10.50 19.83 -33.42
CA ARG A 506 10.46 19.08 -34.69
C ARG A 506 9.13 18.40 -34.97
N LYS A 507 8.45 17.92 -33.92
CA LYS A 507 7.16 17.20 -34.04
C LYS A 507 5.95 18.11 -33.81
N GLY A 508 6.08 19.13 -32.97
CA GLY A 508 4.98 19.99 -32.54
C GLY A 508 4.72 21.21 -33.40
N THR A 509 5.67 21.60 -34.27
CA THR A 509 5.51 22.79 -35.10
C THR A 509 5.25 22.44 -36.56
N LYS A 510 4.30 23.16 -37.22
CA LYS A 510 3.99 23.00 -38.65
C LYS A 510 4.59 24.09 -39.54
N SER A 511 4.70 25.31 -39.01
CA SER A 511 5.09 26.49 -39.79
C SER A 511 6.23 27.29 -39.21
N THR A 512 6.47 27.18 -37.90
CA THR A 512 7.47 27.96 -37.16
C THR A 512 8.46 27.03 -36.52
N SER A 513 9.66 26.86 -37.13
CA SER A 513 10.65 25.89 -36.67
C SER A 513 11.88 26.54 -36.01
N THR A 514 11.96 27.86 -35.98
CA THR A 514 13.08 28.61 -35.42
C THR A 514 12.61 29.67 -34.41
N ASN A 515 13.46 29.98 -33.42
CA ASN A 515 13.16 31.02 -32.44
C ASN A 515 13.02 32.41 -33.06
N LEU A 516 13.66 32.62 -34.21
CA LEU A 516 13.59 33.89 -34.93
C LEU A 516 12.30 34.07 -35.74
N ALA A 517 11.59 32.97 -35.99
CA ALA A 517 10.32 33.00 -36.73
C ALA A 517 9.09 33.14 -35.80
N LEU A 518 9.32 33.08 -34.49
CA LEU A 518 8.30 33.36 -33.46
C LEU A 518 8.10 34.86 -33.30
#